data_0ad73ff693f38e13f7ed22abf079b74d
#
_entry.id   0ad73ff693f38e13f7ed22abf079b74d
#
_cell.length_a   1.000
_cell.length_b   1.000
_cell.length_c   1.000
_cell.angle_alpha   90.00
_cell.angle_beta   90.00
_cell.angle_gamma   90.00
#
_symmetry.space_group_name_H-M   'P 1'
#
loop_
_entity.id
_entity.type
_entity.pdbx_description
1 polymer ?
#
loop_
_entity_poly.entity_id
_entity_poly.type
_entity_poly.pdbx_seq_one_letter_code
_entity_poly.pdbx_strand_id
1 'polypeptide(L)'
;MLRSTRFSCLAFVVIAVLTFSASCHAQAQTPQPRSTNAPLSNTPTSALAGVRYDYRWEIYGGFAYSHFNAGPNLLQGANLGGFDAQAARFFTRRWAAAANVRGYYGTSGVVPNPYNIKGPFVSEHMFLVGPEYRGPSNEHASVTLHALVGGAYGNFQHDIGDVPPAALGLFSNQFAFGGAFGGSIDLNRSPRLVFRISPDATITSFGSGGIQDQFAISVGLVYRLSKGLK
;
A
#
# COMPACT_ATOMS: atom_id res chain seq x y z
N MET A 1 26.85 7.82 -23.98
CA MET A 1 26.36 9.09 -23.40
C MET A 1 24.89 9.21 -23.72
N LEU A 2 24.05 9.03 -22.73
CA LEU A 2 22.71 9.63 -22.57
C LEU A 2 22.07 8.95 -21.36
N ARG A 3 22.48 9.39 -20.16
CA ARG A 3 21.71 9.18 -18.93
C ARG A 3 20.76 10.36 -18.81
N SER A 4 19.52 10.18 -19.07
CA SER A 4 18.51 11.17 -18.70
C SER A 4 17.12 10.56 -18.68
N THR A 5 16.34 10.98 -17.69
CA THR A 5 14.88 10.97 -17.61
C THR A 5 14.17 9.71 -17.13
N ARG A 6 14.47 9.24 -15.91
CA ARG A 6 13.54 8.37 -15.19
C ARG A 6 13.03 8.93 -13.84
N PHE A 7 13.41 10.16 -13.50
CA PHE A 7 12.97 10.80 -12.24
C PHE A 7 11.60 11.50 -12.29
N SER A 8 10.97 11.62 -13.45
CA SER A 8 9.75 12.43 -13.61
C SER A 8 8.45 11.77 -13.13
N CYS A 9 8.36 10.45 -13.05
CA CYS A 9 7.10 9.79 -12.64
C CYS A 9 6.85 9.80 -11.12
N LEU A 10 7.89 9.75 -10.31
CA LEU A 10 7.74 9.73 -8.85
C LEU A 10 7.23 11.07 -8.28
N ALA A 11 7.59 12.18 -8.91
CA ALA A 11 7.18 13.52 -8.49
C ALA A 11 5.67 13.78 -8.69
N PHE A 12 5.07 13.15 -9.70
CA PHE A 12 3.65 13.37 -10.01
C PHE A 12 2.69 12.68 -9.04
N VAL A 13 3.05 11.53 -8.49
CA VAL A 13 2.19 10.79 -7.55
C VAL A 13 2.11 11.51 -6.20
N VAL A 14 3.19 12.14 -5.75
CA VAL A 14 3.23 12.87 -4.48
C VAL A 14 2.45 14.20 -4.57
N ILE A 15 2.43 14.85 -5.72
CA ILE A 15 1.75 16.13 -5.93
C ILE A 15 0.23 15.95 -6.06
N ALA A 16 -0.25 14.84 -6.63
CA ALA A 16 -1.68 14.57 -6.78
C ALA A 16 -2.42 14.36 -5.43
N VAL A 17 -1.71 13.96 -4.38
CA VAL A 17 -2.28 13.77 -3.03
C VAL A 17 -2.42 15.10 -2.28
N LEU A 18 -1.67 16.14 -2.65
CA LEU A 18 -1.64 17.43 -1.94
C LEU A 18 -2.66 18.46 -2.44
N THR A 19 -3.31 18.25 -3.59
CA THR A 19 -4.22 19.25 -4.19
C THR A 19 -5.71 19.03 -3.87
N PHE A 20 -6.07 18.04 -3.06
CA PHE A 20 -7.45 17.89 -2.58
C PHE A 20 -7.72 18.80 -1.37
N SER A 21 -7.60 20.11 -1.58
CA SER A 21 -8.12 21.12 -0.66
C SER A 21 -9.63 21.17 -0.83
N ALA A 22 -10.36 20.37 -0.04
CA ALA A 22 -11.79 20.40 0.02
C ALA A 22 -12.25 21.78 0.51
N SER A 23 -12.88 22.54 -0.35
CA SER A 23 -13.61 23.75 0.00
C SER A 23 -14.80 23.36 0.89
N CYS A 24 -14.63 23.43 2.20
CA CYS A 24 -15.71 23.32 3.15
C CYS A 24 -16.56 24.59 3.05
N HIS A 25 -17.69 24.53 2.35
CA HIS A 25 -18.71 25.56 2.43
C HIS A 25 -19.40 25.43 3.79
N ALA A 26 -19.06 26.31 4.70
CA ALA A 26 -19.80 26.49 5.94
C ALA A 26 -21.17 27.11 5.58
N GLN A 27 -22.22 26.31 5.57
CA GLN A 27 -23.57 26.82 5.57
C GLN A 27 -23.90 27.36 6.97
N ALA A 28 -24.09 28.66 7.06
CA ALA A 28 -24.58 29.30 8.27
C ALA A 28 -26.00 28.80 8.54
N GLN A 29 -26.17 27.99 9.58
CA GLN A 29 -27.47 27.57 10.06
C GLN A 29 -28.09 28.74 10.83
N THR A 30 -29.20 29.30 10.34
CA THR A 30 -30.10 30.21 11.07
C THR A 30 -30.61 29.49 12.31
N PRO A 31 -30.66 30.15 13.50
CA PRO A 31 -31.21 29.55 14.71
C PRO A 31 -32.69 29.32 14.55
N GLN A 32 -33.11 28.06 14.52
CA GLN A 32 -34.53 27.68 14.52
C GLN A 32 -35.07 27.74 15.95
N PRO A 33 -36.27 28.33 16.20
CA PRO A 33 -36.84 28.39 17.53
C PRO A 33 -37.13 26.99 18.07
N ARG A 34 -36.69 26.74 19.28
CA ARG A 34 -36.77 25.46 19.99
C ARG A 34 -38.22 25.15 20.33
N SER A 35 -38.86 24.27 19.57
CA SER A 35 -40.15 23.68 19.93
C SER A 35 -39.95 22.64 21.03
N THR A 36 -40.53 22.85 22.21
CA THR A 36 -40.36 22.06 23.43
C THR A 36 -41.17 20.77 23.46
N ASN A 37 -41.88 20.36 22.40
CA ASN A 37 -42.73 19.16 22.37
C ASN A 37 -42.58 18.38 21.04
N ALA A 38 -41.36 18.18 20.54
CA ALA A 38 -41.15 17.24 19.45
C ALA A 38 -41.09 15.81 20.01
N PRO A 39 -41.90 14.85 19.52
CA PRO A 39 -41.74 13.44 19.85
C PRO A 39 -40.30 13.04 19.48
N LEU A 40 -39.68 12.13 20.28
CA LEU A 40 -38.37 11.60 20.03
C LEU A 40 -38.29 11.13 18.57
N SER A 41 -37.73 11.97 17.71
CA SER A 41 -37.48 11.64 16.33
C SER A 41 -36.51 10.47 16.33
N ASN A 42 -36.95 9.31 15.88
CA ASN A 42 -36.07 8.18 15.52
C ASN A 42 -35.27 8.55 14.26
N THR A 43 -34.47 9.60 14.37
CA THR A 43 -33.52 9.94 13.31
C THR A 43 -32.57 8.78 13.20
N PRO A 44 -32.45 8.11 12.05
CA PRO A 44 -31.55 6.99 11.90
C PRO A 44 -30.12 7.50 12.20
N THR A 45 -29.53 6.98 13.28
CA THR A 45 -28.17 7.31 13.65
C THR A 45 -27.28 6.91 12.50
N SER A 46 -26.57 7.86 11.90
CA SER A 46 -25.63 7.57 10.82
C SER A 46 -24.74 6.39 11.20
N ALA A 47 -24.52 5.46 10.28
CA ALA A 47 -23.60 4.33 10.48
C ALA A 47 -22.17 4.78 10.85
N LEU A 48 -21.84 6.03 10.59
CA LEU A 48 -20.57 6.67 10.91
C LEU A 48 -20.61 7.43 12.24
N ALA A 49 -21.78 7.54 12.90
CA ALA A 49 -21.86 8.16 14.21
C ALA A 49 -20.94 7.44 15.20
N GLY A 50 -20.01 8.18 15.80
CA GLY A 50 -19.06 7.65 16.76
C GLY A 50 -17.75 7.13 16.15
N VAL A 51 -17.46 7.42 14.88
CA VAL A 51 -16.11 7.25 14.34
C VAL A 51 -15.17 8.16 15.12
N ARG A 52 -14.27 7.53 15.88
CA ARG A 52 -13.20 8.18 16.64
C ARG A 52 -11.91 7.43 16.36
N TYR A 53 -10.82 8.17 16.20
CA TYR A 53 -9.50 7.58 15.94
C TYR A 53 -8.76 7.32 17.27
N ASP A 54 -9.42 6.58 18.17
CA ASP A 54 -8.94 6.19 19.51
C ASP A 54 -8.65 4.70 19.65
N TYR A 55 -8.54 4.00 18.53
CA TYR A 55 -8.20 2.58 18.47
C TYR A 55 -6.69 2.37 18.59
N ARG A 56 -6.31 1.30 19.33
CA ARG A 56 -4.90 0.94 19.50
C ARG A 56 -4.35 0.09 18.37
N TRP A 57 -5.20 -0.72 17.74
CA TRP A 57 -4.76 -1.62 16.69
C TRP A 57 -5.63 -1.46 15.46
N GLU A 58 -4.98 -1.48 14.32
CA GLU A 58 -5.61 -1.62 13.02
C GLU A 58 -5.00 -2.83 12.32
N ILE A 59 -5.85 -3.73 11.83
CA ILE A 59 -5.45 -4.89 11.03
C ILE A 59 -6.01 -4.68 9.63
N TYR A 60 -5.15 -4.69 8.67
CA TYR A 60 -5.47 -4.55 7.26
C TYR A 60 -5.23 -5.87 6.54
N GLY A 61 -6.08 -6.18 5.55
CA GLY A 61 -5.88 -7.24 4.58
C GLY A 61 -6.51 -6.88 3.25
N GLY A 62 -5.78 -7.11 2.18
CA GLY A 62 -6.24 -6.73 0.84
C GLY A 62 -5.54 -7.47 -0.28
N PHE A 63 -6.06 -7.24 -1.48
CA PHE A 63 -5.41 -7.63 -2.73
C PHE A 63 -4.39 -6.57 -3.13
N ALA A 64 -3.28 -7.01 -3.69
CA ALA A 64 -2.20 -6.15 -4.11
C ALA A 64 -1.81 -6.41 -5.56
N TYR A 65 -1.36 -5.36 -6.22
CA TYR A 65 -0.75 -5.41 -7.54
C TYR A 65 0.59 -4.71 -7.47
N SER A 66 1.59 -5.25 -8.15
CA SER A 66 2.91 -4.63 -8.30
C SER A 66 3.39 -4.73 -9.74
N HIS A 67 4.04 -3.67 -10.20
CA HIS A 67 4.82 -3.67 -11.43
C HIS A 67 6.31 -3.75 -11.07
N PHE A 68 6.95 -4.84 -11.46
CA PHE A 68 8.26 -5.26 -10.96
C PHE A 68 9.21 -5.66 -12.09
N ASN A 69 10.51 -5.42 -11.92
CA ASN A 69 11.55 -5.91 -12.81
C ASN A 69 12.24 -7.15 -12.21
N ALA A 70 11.99 -8.32 -12.82
CA ALA A 70 12.53 -9.61 -12.38
C ALA A 70 13.98 -9.86 -12.81
N GLY A 71 14.64 -8.90 -13.47
CA GLY A 71 16.02 -9.05 -13.91
C GLY A 71 16.63 -7.76 -14.45
N PRO A 72 17.98 -7.69 -14.50
CA PRO A 72 18.71 -6.46 -14.82
C PRO A 72 18.59 -6.03 -16.29
N ASN A 73 18.31 -6.96 -17.18
CA ASN A 73 18.29 -6.75 -18.64
C ASN A 73 16.89 -6.93 -19.24
N LEU A 74 15.85 -7.02 -18.43
CA LEU A 74 14.49 -7.16 -18.93
C LEU A 74 13.95 -5.79 -19.33
N LEU A 75 13.53 -5.66 -20.58
CA LEU A 75 12.94 -4.44 -21.14
C LEU A 75 11.49 -4.25 -20.70
N GLN A 76 10.82 -5.34 -20.32
CA GLN A 76 9.43 -5.36 -19.86
C GLN A 76 9.37 -5.84 -18.42
N GLY A 77 8.77 -5.02 -17.56
CA GLY A 77 8.47 -5.43 -16.20
C GLY A 77 7.42 -6.53 -16.14
N ALA A 78 7.41 -7.27 -15.06
CA ALA A 78 6.38 -8.24 -14.71
C ALA A 78 5.21 -7.54 -14.01
N ASN A 79 4.00 -7.93 -14.36
CA ASN A 79 2.80 -7.52 -13.66
C ASN A 79 2.43 -8.63 -12.68
N LEU A 80 2.52 -8.34 -11.39
CA LEU A 80 2.30 -9.30 -10.33
C LEU A 80 1.04 -8.96 -9.56
N GLY A 81 0.20 -9.96 -9.34
CA GLY A 81 -0.93 -9.88 -8.42
C GLY A 81 -0.62 -10.58 -7.11
N GLY A 82 -1.27 -10.19 -6.01
CA GLY A 82 -1.00 -10.82 -4.74
C GLY A 82 -1.81 -10.28 -3.58
N PHE A 83 -1.21 -10.30 -2.39
CA PHE A 83 -1.85 -9.86 -1.17
C PHE A 83 -0.96 -8.85 -0.41
N ASP A 84 -1.62 -8.07 0.42
CA ASP A 84 -1.00 -7.15 1.38
C ASP A 84 -1.73 -7.27 2.72
N ALA A 85 -0.99 -7.55 3.78
CA ALA A 85 -1.50 -7.64 5.13
C ALA A 85 -0.64 -6.78 6.07
N GLN A 86 -1.29 -5.96 6.90
CA GLN A 86 -0.61 -5.05 7.81
C GLN A 86 -1.27 -5.03 9.19
N ALA A 87 -0.45 -5.00 10.22
CA ALA A 87 -0.87 -4.71 11.58
C ALA A 87 -0.21 -3.43 12.05
N ALA A 88 -1.00 -2.44 12.45
CA ALA A 88 -0.51 -1.19 12.98
C ALA A 88 -0.92 -1.00 14.44
N ARG A 89 0.04 -0.68 15.30
CA ARG A 89 -0.19 -0.37 16.72
C ARG A 89 0.01 1.12 16.95
N PHE A 90 -1.07 1.82 17.25
CA PHE A 90 -1.06 3.24 17.56
C PHE A 90 -0.62 3.50 19.00
N PHE A 91 0.32 4.40 19.18
CA PHE A 91 0.77 4.91 20.49
C PHE A 91 0.10 6.24 20.82
N THR A 92 -0.19 7.01 19.79
CA THR A 92 -0.96 8.25 19.84
C THR A 92 -2.07 8.19 18.79
N ARG A 93 -2.96 9.17 18.73
CA ARG A 93 -3.98 9.24 17.68
C ARG A 93 -3.41 9.37 16.26
N ARG A 94 -2.14 9.78 16.14
CA ARG A 94 -1.48 10.03 14.85
C ARG A 94 -0.35 9.07 14.53
N TRP A 95 0.39 8.56 15.52
CA TRP A 95 1.59 7.75 15.31
C TRP A 95 1.38 6.30 15.69
N ALA A 96 1.78 5.42 14.79
CA ALA A 96 1.80 3.98 14.98
C ALA A 96 3.13 3.37 14.55
N ALA A 97 3.41 2.17 15.06
CA ALA A 97 4.33 1.24 14.44
C ALA A 97 3.52 0.21 13.65
N ALA A 98 3.92 -0.01 12.41
CA ALA A 98 3.30 -0.97 11.52
C ALA A 98 4.26 -2.12 11.21
N ALA A 99 3.70 -3.33 11.09
CA ALA A 99 4.34 -4.51 10.54
C ALA A 99 3.51 -4.97 9.34
N ASN A 100 4.17 -5.22 8.22
CA ASN A 100 3.54 -5.51 6.95
C ASN A 100 4.13 -6.76 6.32
N VAL A 101 3.30 -7.56 5.71
CA VAL A 101 3.66 -8.75 4.92
C VAL A 101 2.98 -8.64 3.57
N ARG A 102 3.75 -8.72 2.50
CA ARG A 102 3.25 -8.68 1.12
C ARG A 102 3.73 -9.89 0.35
N GLY A 103 2.90 -10.39 -0.54
CA GLY A 103 3.26 -11.44 -1.49
C GLY A 103 2.76 -11.08 -2.87
N TYR A 104 3.64 -11.15 -3.87
CA TYR A 104 3.35 -10.86 -5.26
C TYR A 104 3.71 -12.07 -6.12
N TYR A 105 2.86 -12.40 -7.07
CA TYR A 105 2.95 -13.61 -7.91
C TYR A 105 2.57 -13.28 -9.34
N GLY A 106 3.29 -13.83 -10.30
CA GLY A 106 2.96 -13.66 -11.72
C GLY A 106 4.03 -14.24 -12.63
N THR A 107 3.98 -13.85 -13.88
CA THR A 107 4.97 -14.27 -14.89
C THR A 107 5.80 -13.10 -15.34
N SER A 108 7.09 -13.32 -15.54
CA SER A 108 8.01 -12.32 -16.08
C SER A 108 8.32 -12.61 -17.54
N GLY A 109 8.41 -11.55 -18.36
CA GLY A 109 9.08 -11.67 -19.65
C GLY A 109 10.55 -12.07 -19.47
N VAL A 110 11.11 -12.71 -20.49
CA VAL A 110 12.53 -13.07 -20.53
C VAL A 110 13.12 -12.67 -21.89
N VAL A 111 14.43 -12.54 -21.96
CA VAL A 111 15.12 -12.30 -23.23
C VAL A 111 14.92 -13.49 -24.18
N PRO A 112 14.95 -13.28 -25.52
CA PRO A 112 14.95 -14.39 -26.49
C PRO A 112 16.04 -15.38 -26.15
N ASN A 113 15.69 -16.66 -26.02
CA ASN A 113 16.58 -17.70 -25.57
C ASN A 113 16.37 -19.01 -26.36
N PRO A 114 17.43 -19.88 -26.46
CA PRO A 114 17.34 -21.14 -27.21
C PRO A 114 16.48 -22.20 -26.53
N TYR A 115 16.11 -22.00 -25.27
CA TYR A 115 15.33 -22.95 -24.46
C TYR A 115 13.82 -22.82 -24.66
N ASN A 116 13.36 -21.86 -25.47
CA ASN A 116 11.94 -21.55 -25.73
C ASN A 116 11.13 -21.21 -24.45
N ILE A 117 11.80 -20.75 -23.40
CA ILE A 117 11.15 -20.26 -22.18
C ILE A 117 10.65 -18.84 -22.45
N LYS A 118 9.34 -18.57 -22.23
CA LYS A 118 8.72 -17.28 -22.57
C LYS A 118 8.21 -16.49 -21.38
N GLY A 119 7.77 -17.13 -20.32
CA GLY A 119 7.14 -16.48 -19.19
C GLY A 119 7.25 -17.31 -17.91
N PRO A 120 8.46 -17.42 -17.31
CA PRO A 120 8.60 -18.15 -16.08
C PRO A 120 7.82 -17.48 -14.95
N PHE A 121 7.30 -18.30 -14.05
CA PHE A 121 6.64 -17.84 -12.85
C PHE A 121 7.65 -17.21 -11.90
N VAL A 122 7.32 -16.05 -11.38
CA VAL A 122 8.12 -15.31 -10.41
C VAL A 122 7.27 -14.94 -9.21
N SER A 123 7.89 -14.94 -8.03
CA SER A 123 7.24 -14.48 -6.81
C SER A 123 8.16 -13.64 -5.96
N GLU A 124 7.56 -12.68 -5.27
CA GLU A 124 8.23 -11.81 -4.31
C GLU A 124 7.46 -11.80 -3.00
N HIS A 125 8.16 -11.92 -1.88
CA HIS A 125 7.60 -11.81 -0.53
C HIS A 125 8.37 -10.77 0.24
N MET A 126 7.67 -9.81 0.85
CA MET A 126 8.27 -8.75 1.65
C MET A 126 7.76 -8.81 3.09
N PHE A 127 8.69 -8.59 4.03
CA PHE A 127 8.42 -8.48 5.46
C PHE A 127 9.00 -7.15 5.93
N LEU A 128 8.13 -6.21 6.23
CA LEU A 128 8.50 -4.82 6.46
C LEU A 128 7.98 -4.33 7.80
N VAL A 129 8.73 -3.45 8.46
CA VAL A 129 8.31 -2.77 9.68
C VAL A 129 8.69 -1.29 9.62
N GLY A 130 7.90 -0.45 10.27
CA GLY A 130 8.24 0.98 10.32
C GLY A 130 7.15 1.85 10.91
N PRO A 131 7.36 3.18 10.92
CA PRO A 131 6.38 4.13 11.39
C PRO A 131 5.24 4.32 10.39
N GLU A 132 4.05 4.56 10.95
CA GLU A 132 2.86 5.02 10.24
C GLU A 132 2.33 6.29 10.90
N TYR A 133 1.99 7.28 10.08
CA TYR A 133 1.45 8.55 10.52
C TYR A 133 0.05 8.77 9.94
N ARG A 134 -0.94 8.97 10.82
CA ARG A 134 -2.29 9.37 10.43
C ARG A 134 -2.36 10.87 10.31
N GLY A 135 -2.60 11.34 9.10
CA GLY A 135 -2.77 12.74 8.75
C GLY A 135 -4.20 13.25 8.99
N PRO A 136 -4.72 14.07 8.09
CA PRO A 136 -6.08 14.58 8.16
C PRO A 136 -7.10 13.44 8.22
N SER A 137 -8.07 13.57 9.12
CA SER A 137 -9.09 12.55 9.35
C SER A 137 -10.40 13.17 9.79
N ASN A 138 -11.51 12.65 9.28
CA ASN A 138 -12.88 13.01 9.66
C ASN A 138 -13.73 11.74 9.81
N GLU A 139 -15.03 11.87 10.02
CA GLU A 139 -15.92 10.70 10.18
C GLU A 139 -16.01 9.83 8.93
N HIS A 140 -15.79 10.38 7.73
CA HIS A 140 -15.91 9.66 6.45
C HIS A 140 -14.60 9.06 5.98
N ALA A 141 -13.49 9.77 6.17
CA ALA A 141 -12.21 9.37 5.62
C ALA A 141 -11.02 9.77 6.49
N SER A 142 -9.89 9.09 6.29
CA SER A 142 -8.58 9.49 6.78
C SER A 142 -7.49 9.19 5.76
N VAL A 143 -6.40 9.93 5.85
CA VAL A 143 -5.20 9.70 5.07
C VAL A 143 -4.10 9.26 6.02
N THR A 144 -3.37 8.20 5.66
CA THR A 144 -2.17 7.77 6.40
C THR A 144 -0.96 7.79 5.50
N LEU A 145 0.20 7.97 6.09
CA LEU A 145 1.51 7.87 5.44
C LEU A 145 2.33 6.82 6.19
N HIS A 146 3.13 6.05 5.48
CA HIS A 146 4.02 5.08 6.11
C HIS A 146 5.37 5.01 5.40
N ALA A 147 6.38 4.62 6.17
CA ALA A 147 7.72 4.34 5.70
C ALA A 147 8.17 3.04 6.35
N LEU A 148 8.25 1.97 5.57
CA LEU A 148 8.51 0.62 6.05
C LEU A 148 9.82 0.11 5.45
N VAL A 149 10.60 -0.61 6.25
CA VAL A 149 11.87 -1.21 5.84
C VAL A 149 11.96 -2.64 6.36
N GLY A 150 12.71 -3.49 5.66
CA GLY A 150 12.88 -4.89 6.06
C GLY A 150 13.55 -5.73 5.00
N GLY A 151 13.06 -6.94 4.80
CA GLY A 151 13.58 -7.89 3.83
C GLY A 151 12.58 -8.26 2.76
N ALA A 152 13.12 -8.56 1.58
CA ALA A 152 12.40 -9.10 0.44
C ALA A 152 13.03 -10.41 0.02
N TYR A 153 12.23 -11.44 -0.25
CA TYR A 153 12.66 -12.70 -0.83
C TYR A 153 12.07 -12.84 -2.23
N GLY A 154 12.92 -12.95 -3.23
CA GLY A 154 12.54 -13.17 -4.62
C GLY A 154 12.81 -14.61 -5.06
N ASN A 155 11.81 -15.26 -5.64
CA ASN A 155 11.94 -16.55 -6.32
C ASN A 155 11.70 -16.34 -7.81
N PHE A 156 12.76 -16.52 -8.61
CA PHE A 156 12.78 -16.27 -10.04
C PHE A 156 13.04 -17.53 -10.85
N GLN A 157 13.20 -18.69 -10.21
CA GLN A 157 13.68 -19.93 -10.82
C GLN A 157 12.64 -21.04 -10.86
N HIS A 158 11.38 -20.75 -10.59
CA HIS A 158 10.37 -21.77 -10.39
C HIS A 158 10.14 -22.68 -11.62
N ASP A 159 10.10 -22.10 -12.83
CA ASP A 159 9.69 -22.82 -14.06
C ASP A 159 10.79 -22.82 -15.14
N ILE A 160 12.07 -22.68 -14.76
CA ILE A 160 13.18 -22.60 -15.70
C ILE A 160 14.02 -23.89 -15.78
N GLY A 161 13.70 -24.91 -14.96
CA GLY A 161 14.44 -26.17 -14.89
C GLY A 161 15.93 -25.93 -14.54
N ASP A 162 16.83 -26.61 -15.25
CA ASP A 162 18.28 -26.49 -15.05
C ASP A 162 18.91 -25.29 -15.79
N VAL A 163 18.09 -24.43 -16.43
CA VAL A 163 18.61 -23.27 -17.16
C VAL A 163 19.09 -22.20 -16.18
N PRO A 164 20.34 -21.69 -16.32
CA PRO A 164 20.80 -20.62 -15.47
C PRO A 164 19.94 -19.35 -15.61
N PRO A 165 19.48 -18.72 -14.52
CA PRO A 165 18.64 -17.51 -14.57
C PRO A 165 19.25 -16.40 -15.40
N ALA A 166 20.56 -16.22 -15.32
CA ALA A 166 21.31 -15.22 -16.08
C ALA A 166 21.16 -15.39 -17.61
N ALA A 167 21.01 -16.64 -18.11
CA ALA A 167 20.78 -16.91 -19.53
C ALA A 167 19.41 -16.42 -20.02
N LEU A 168 18.47 -16.22 -19.09
CA LEU A 168 17.14 -15.70 -19.34
C LEU A 168 17.02 -14.21 -18.97
N GLY A 169 18.10 -13.60 -18.47
CA GLY A 169 18.10 -12.24 -17.97
C GLY A 169 17.45 -12.04 -16.60
N LEU A 170 17.13 -13.13 -15.90
CA LEU A 170 16.48 -13.10 -14.57
C LEU A 170 17.51 -13.00 -13.43
N PHE A 171 17.04 -12.53 -12.28
CA PHE A 171 17.79 -12.67 -11.03
C PHE A 171 17.80 -14.13 -10.55
N SER A 172 18.79 -14.48 -9.74
CA SER A 172 18.76 -15.72 -8.96
C SER A 172 17.85 -15.57 -7.75
N ASN A 173 17.35 -16.70 -7.23
CA ASN A 173 16.60 -16.71 -5.96
C ASN A 173 17.47 -16.13 -4.85
N GLN A 174 16.97 -15.12 -4.16
CA GLN A 174 17.75 -14.43 -3.14
C GLN A 174 16.89 -13.71 -2.12
N PHE A 175 17.49 -13.46 -0.97
CA PHE A 175 17.00 -12.53 0.02
C PHE A 175 17.73 -11.20 -0.14
N ALA A 176 16.98 -10.10 -0.08
CA ALA A 176 17.50 -8.76 -0.29
C ALA A 176 16.90 -7.77 0.70
N PHE A 177 17.48 -6.57 0.80
CA PHE A 177 16.83 -5.46 1.48
C PHE A 177 15.57 -5.04 0.73
N GLY A 178 14.51 -4.73 1.48
CA GLY A 178 13.25 -4.23 0.97
C GLY A 178 12.76 -3.01 1.75
N GLY A 179 12.02 -2.15 1.07
CA GLY A 179 11.38 -1.01 1.69
C GLY A 179 10.10 -0.63 0.95
N ALA A 180 9.20 0.06 1.64
CA ALA A 180 7.98 0.61 1.07
C ALA A 180 7.71 2.01 1.66
N PHE A 181 7.45 2.96 0.78
CA PHE A 181 7.12 4.33 1.11
C PHE A 181 5.82 4.69 0.42
N GLY A 182 4.84 5.11 1.18
CA GLY A 182 3.55 5.39 0.58
C GLY A 182 2.57 5.98 1.57
N GLY A 183 1.32 5.82 1.21
CA GLY A 183 0.22 6.25 2.05
C GLY A 183 -1.05 5.53 1.69
N SER A 184 -2.06 5.68 2.52
CA SER A 184 -3.36 5.12 2.24
C SER A 184 -4.48 6.13 2.41
N ILE A 185 -5.54 5.89 1.68
CA ILE A 185 -6.82 6.57 1.82
C ILE A 185 -7.79 5.57 2.41
N ASP A 186 -8.28 5.89 3.59
CA ASP A 186 -9.22 5.11 4.36
C ASP A 186 -10.62 5.70 4.24
N LEU A 187 -11.58 4.91 3.76
CA LEU A 187 -12.98 5.28 3.68
C LEU A 187 -13.77 4.53 4.75
N ASN A 188 -14.25 5.25 5.77
CA ASN A 188 -14.96 4.65 6.88
C ASN A 188 -16.34 4.13 6.44
N ARG A 189 -16.62 2.85 6.71
CA ARG A 189 -17.94 2.25 6.50
C ARG A 189 -18.69 2.10 7.82
N SER A 190 -17.94 1.94 8.91
CA SER A 190 -18.45 1.93 10.27
C SER A 190 -17.35 2.39 11.22
N PRO A 191 -17.60 2.57 12.51
CA PRO A 191 -16.54 2.90 13.46
C PRO A 191 -15.36 1.93 13.48
N ARG A 192 -15.57 0.66 13.10
CA ARG A 192 -14.54 -0.39 13.13
C ARG A 192 -14.10 -0.89 11.75
N LEU A 193 -14.94 -0.76 10.72
CA LEU A 193 -14.66 -1.30 9.39
C LEU A 193 -14.39 -0.16 8.40
N VAL A 194 -13.27 -0.26 7.70
CA VAL A 194 -12.77 0.74 6.78
C VAL A 194 -12.38 0.08 5.47
N PHE A 195 -12.69 0.71 4.36
CA PHE A 195 -12.14 0.37 3.06
C PHE A 195 -10.87 1.18 2.83
N ARG A 196 -9.76 0.52 2.49
CA ARG A 196 -8.44 1.14 2.30
C ARG A 196 -7.94 0.95 0.88
N ILE A 197 -7.38 2.02 0.30
CA ILE A 197 -6.59 2.00 -0.93
C ILE A 197 -5.19 2.51 -0.56
N SER A 198 -4.15 1.75 -0.88
CA SER A 198 -2.77 2.07 -0.51
C SER A 198 -1.85 2.00 -1.73
N PRO A 199 -1.56 3.13 -2.38
CA PRO A 199 -0.48 3.24 -3.35
C PRO A 199 0.86 3.38 -2.65
N ASP A 200 1.86 2.61 -3.08
CA ASP A 200 3.20 2.57 -2.52
C ASP A 200 4.27 2.57 -3.60
N ALA A 201 5.36 3.26 -3.32
CA ALA A 201 6.64 3.04 -3.98
C ALA A 201 7.42 2.00 -3.15
N THR A 202 7.70 0.86 -3.74
CA THR A 202 8.52 -0.18 -3.12
C THR A 202 9.93 -0.17 -3.69
N ILE A 203 10.89 -0.48 -2.87
CA ILE A 203 12.29 -0.58 -3.26
C ILE A 203 12.85 -1.94 -2.82
N THR A 204 13.65 -2.55 -3.67
CA THR A 204 14.37 -3.79 -3.37
C THR A 204 15.79 -3.74 -3.89
N SER A 205 16.69 -4.51 -3.27
CA SER A 205 18.09 -4.59 -3.68
C SER A 205 18.43 -5.96 -4.28
N PHE A 206 17.55 -6.49 -5.14
CA PHE A 206 17.83 -7.75 -5.83
C PHE A 206 18.99 -7.60 -6.83
N GLY A 207 19.86 -8.61 -6.89
CA GLY A 207 21.04 -8.64 -7.75
C GLY A 207 22.16 -7.70 -7.30
N SER A 208 23.21 -7.59 -8.10
CA SER A 208 24.37 -6.72 -7.86
C SER A 208 24.21 -5.31 -8.45
N GLY A 209 23.06 -5.01 -9.05
CA GLY A 209 22.84 -3.78 -9.84
C GLY A 209 22.37 -2.56 -9.06
N GLY A 210 22.22 -2.63 -7.75
CA GLY A 210 21.75 -1.51 -6.93
C GLY A 210 20.28 -1.63 -6.51
N ILE A 211 19.69 -0.52 -6.08
CA ILE A 211 18.31 -0.43 -5.64
C ILE A 211 17.39 -0.35 -6.86
N GLN A 212 16.33 -1.14 -6.84
CA GLN A 212 15.26 -1.15 -7.82
C GLN A 212 14.02 -0.51 -7.23
N ASP A 213 13.40 0.36 -7.97
CA ASP A 213 12.14 0.98 -7.66
C ASP A 213 10.98 0.25 -8.36
N GLN A 214 9.88 0.10 -7.65
CA GLN A 214 8.68 -0.58 -8.10
C GLN A 214 7.47 0.23 -7.66
N PHE A 215 6.41 0.17 -8.43
CA PHE A 215 5.11 0.68 -8.02
C PHE A 215 4.22 -0.46 -7.55
N ALA A 216 3.58 -0.29 -6.40
CA ALA A 216 2.59 -1.21 -5.87
C ALA A 216 1.31 -0.45 -5.48
N ILE A 217 0.18 -1.13 -5.59
CA ILE A 217 -1.10 -0.64 -5.08
C ILE A 217 -1.84 -1.78 -4.43
N SER A 218 -2.43 -1.53 -3.26
CA SER A 218 -3.29 -2.50 -2.61
C SER A 218 -4.67 -1.92 -2.27
N VAL A 219 -5.67 -2.79 -2.25
CA VAL A 219 -7.06 -2.45 -1.95
C VAL A 219 -7.64 -3.52 -1.04
N GLY A 220 -8.24 -3.11 0.08
CA GLY A 220 -8.76 -4.06 1.06
C GLY A 220 -9.52 -3.44 2.20
N LEU A 221 -9.59 -4.17 3.30
CA LEU A 221 -10.34 -3.80 4.48
C LEU A 221 -9.41 -3.65 5.69
N VAL A 222 -9.69 -2.62 6.50
CA VAL A 222 -9.09 -2.42 7.81
C VAL A 222 -10.13 -2.70 8.88
N TYR A 223 -9.74 -3.47 9.88
CA TYR A 223 -10.52 -3.67 11.09
C TYR A 223 -9.81 -3.04 12.29
N ARG A 224 -10.54 -2.17 13.00
CA ARG A 224 -10.05 -1.44 14.17
C ARG A 224 -10.40 -2.16 15.46
N LEU A 225 -9.38 -2.44 16.26
CA LEU A 225 -9.47 -3.19 17.52
C LEU A 225 -9.07 -2.35 18.72
N SER A 226 -9.65 -2.68 19.89
CA SER A 226 -9.26 -2.13 21.19
C SER A 226 -9.30 -0.60 21.27
N LYS A 227 -10.40 -0.06 21.77
CA LYS A 227 -10.51 1.36 22.15
C LYS A 227 -9.61 1.67 23.34
N GLY A 228 -9.18 2.91 23.48
CA GLY A 228 -8.53 3.39 24.70
C GLY A 228 -7.19 4.08 24.49
N LEU A 229 -6.96 4.70 23.33
CA LEU A 229 -5.99 5.79 23.24
C LEU A 229 -6.59 7.02 23.92
N LYS A 230 -5.92 7.50 24.97
CA LYS A 230 -6.24 8.77 25.64
C LYS A 230 -5.72 9.95 24.84
#